data_15da598c4e5c09b1c6bdd569510796c0
#
_entry.id   15da598c4e5c09b1c6bdd569510796c0
#
_cell.length_a   1.000
_cell.length_b   1.000
_cell.length_c   1.000
_cell.angle_alpha   90.00
_cell.angle_beta   90.00
_cell.angle_gamma   90.00
#
_symmetry.space_group_name_H-M   'P 1'
#
loop_
_entity.id
_entity.type
_entity.pdbx_description
1 polymer ?
#
loop_
_entity_poly.entity_id
_entity_poly.type
_entity_poly.pdbx_seq_one_letter_code
_entity_poly.pdbx_strand_id
1 'polypeptide(L)'
;MKPLALLPALVLAASPAWAGPVVGQYVEARTAEVFAGGCIMSSEAETIGRQAVMAWRVDSGVYDGQTLDGLRVVAAVSGDRNLGIREIGGEAPSFVRAVVYVDERATDGQRRALVGLAQELSRGLITEVVQITPVAIRFDDTAETIAVEAGQSQLTVKKGVEHGPACGAMKWFTPFSVVDSPALGTTLAHEFSGRGLDARWSAPNRKSAFFGAFSFEAEARSSN
;
A
#
# COMPACT_ATOMS: atom_id res chain seq x y z
N MET A 1 47.31 -35.35 -43.11
CA MET A 1 46.76 -33.97 -42.89
C MET A 1 45.29 -34.10 -42.50
N LYS A 2 44.92 -33.86 -41.24
CA LYS A 2 43.55 -33.96 -40.77
C LYS A 2 42.96 -32.55 -40.77
N PRO A 3 41.74 -32.31 -41.34
CA PRO A 3 41.11 -31.00 -41.26
C PRO A 3 40.57 -30.75 -39.86
N LEU A 4 40.91 -29.59 -39.29
CA LEU A 4 40.42 -29.09 -38.04
C LEU A 4 39.06 -28.43 -38.31
N ALA A 5 37.99 -29.05 -37.82
CA ALA A 5 36.65 -28.47 -37.92
C ALA A 5 36.45 -27.39 -36.83
N LEU A 6 36.35 -26.13 -37.23
CA LEU A 6 35.91 -25.03 -36.37
C LEU A 6 34.39 -25.14 -36.18
N LEU A 7 33.95 -25.39 -34.95
CA LEU A 7 32.53 -25.20 -34.55
C LEU A 7 32.30 -23.73 -34.24
N PRO A 8 31.26 -23.09 -34.83
CA PRO A 8 30.87 -21.72 -34.43
C PRO A 8 30.20 -21.75 -33.06
N ALA A 9 30.75 -20.97 -32.12
CA ALA A 9 30.10 -20.72 -30.84
C ALA A 9 28.88 -19.81 -31.05
N LEU A 10 27.68 -20.35 -30.80
CA LEU A 10 26.43 -19.62 -30.83
C LEU A 10 26.35 -18.77 -29.55
N VAL A 11 26.62 -17.47 -29.66
CA VAL A 11 26.43 -16.53 -28.57
C VAL A 11 24.93 -16.22 -28.50
N LEU A 12 24.22 -16.81 -27.52
CA LEU A 12 22.86 -16.41 -27.19
C LEU A 12 22.94 -15.00 -26.51
N ALA A 13 22.61 -13.98 -27.26
CA ALA A 13 22.36 -12.66 -26.69
C ALA A 13 21.07 -12.73 -25.85
N ALA A 14 21.21 -12.71 -24.52
CA ALA A 14 20.08 -12.51 -23.64
C ALA A 14 19.55 -11.09 -23.87
N SER A 15 18.39 -10.96 -24.52
CA SER A 15 17.67 -9.69 -24.62
C SER A 15 17.29 -9.25 -23.20
N PRO A 16 17.51 -7.98 -22.82
CA PRO A 16 16.98 -7.48 -21.57
C PRO A 16 15.45 -7.61 -21.64
N ALA A 17 14.88 -8.42 -20.76
CA ALA A 17 13.45 -8.46 -20.59
C ALA A 17 13.05 -7.09 -20.04
N TRP A 18 12.38 -6.26 -20.83
CA TRP A 18 11.72 -5.06 -20.35
C TRP A 18 10.66 -5.52 -19.35
N ALA A 19 10.91 -5.25 -18.08
CA ALA A 19 9.91 -5.42 -17.05
C ALA A 19 8.82 -4.37 -17.33
N GLY A 20 7.64 -4.82 -17.72
CA GLY A 20 6.47 -3.95 -17.83
C GLY A 20 6.08 -3.42 -16.45
N PRO A 21 5.15 -2.47 -16.39
CA PRO A 21 4.70 -1.89 -15.12
C PRO A 21 4.16 -2.97 -14.18
N VAL A 22 4.35 -2.79 -12.88
CA VAL A 22 3.65 -3.56 -11.86
C VAL A 22 2.25 -2.99 -11.75
N VAL A 23 1.23 -3.79 -12.02
CA VAL A 23 -0.17 -3.37 -11.97
C VAL A 23 -0.95 -4.18 -10.95
N GLY A 24 -1.97 -3.56 -10.36
CA GLY A 24 -2.77 -4.24 -9.35
C GLY A 24 -3.87 -3.38 -8.75
N GLN A 25 -4.36 -3.83 -7.59
CA GLN A 25 -5.41 -3.18 -6.82
C GLN A 25 -4.88 -2.72 -5.47
N TYR A 26 -5.35 -1.58 -5.06
CA TYR A 26 -5.02 -0.95 -3.80
C TYR A 26 -6.26 -0.61 -3.00
N VAL A 27 -6.15 -0.72 -1.66
CA VAL A 27 -7.11 -0.19 -0.71
C VAL A 27 -6.40 0.28 0.56
N GLU A 28 -6.84 1.41 1.11
CA GLU A 28 -6.41 1.91 2.41
C GLU A 28 -7.58 2.36 3.26
N ALA A 29 -7.39 2.36 4.56
CA ALA A 29 -8.22 3.11 5.49
C ALA A 29 -7.38 3.76 6.59
N ARG A 30 -7.84 4.91 7.06
CA ARG A 30 -7.21 5.73 8.11
C ARG A 30 -8.06 5.77 9.37
N THR A 31 -7.45 6.08 10.50
CA THR A 31 -8.19 6.33 11.76
C THR A 31 -8.83 7.73 11.81
N ALA A 32 -8.74 8.50 10.72
CA ALA A 32 -9.45 9.76 10.51
C ALA A 32 -10.23 9.74 9.19
N GLU A 33 -11.23 10.61 9.04
CA GLU A 33 -11.92 10.82 7.78
C GLU A 33 -10.95 11.32 6.70
N VAL A 34 -11.21 10.98 5.42
CA VAL A 34 -10.37 11.42 4.29
C VAL A 34 -10.76 12.81 3.80
N PHE A 35 -11.44 13.57 4.63
CA PHE A 35 -11.74 14.97 4.40
C PHE A 35 -11.66 15.76 5.71
N ALA A 36 -11.37 17.04 5.62
CA ALA A 36 -11.40 17.97 6.74
C ALA A 36 -12.38 19.10 6.42
N GLY A 37 -13.38 19.29 7.29
CA GLY A 37 -14.23 20.49 7.30
C GLY A 37 -13.59 21.62 8.11
N GLY A 38 -14.03 22.85 7.93
CA GLY A 38 -13.49 24.02 8.63
C GLY A 38 -13.46 23.91 10.16
N CYS A 39 -14.36 23.11 10.75
CA CYS A 39 -14.40 22.86 12.19
C CYS A 39 -13.35 21.85 12.70
N ILE A 40 -12.82 20.99 11.83
CA ILE A 40 -11.86 19.93 12.19
C ILE A 40 -10.42 20.41 12.04
N MET A 41 -10.19 21.49 11.32
CA MET A 41 -8.84 21.94 10.93
C MET A 41 -8.01 22.53 12.07
N SER A 42 -8.53 22.72 13.27
CA SER A 42 -7.81 23.51 14.29
C SER A 42 -7.18 22.74 15.44
N SER A 43 -7.73 21.63 15.91
CA SER A 43 -7.15 20.92 17.07
C SER A 43 -7.20 19.40 17.00
N GLU A 44 -8.22 18.84 16.38
CA GLU A 44 -8.37 17.39 16.33
C GLU A 44 -7.49 16.75 15.25
N ALA A 45 -7.16 17.51 14.19
CA ALA A 45 -6.34 17.03 13.09
C ALA A 45 -4.93 16.57 13.54
N GLU A 46 -4.39 17.13 14.61
CA GLU A 46 -3.07 16.71 15.14
C GLU A 46 -3.13 15.44 15.99
N THR A 47 -4.28 15.12 16.55
CA THR A 47 -4.44 14.03 17.52
C THR A 47 -5.02 12.76 16.93
N ILE A 48 -5.72 12.82 15.81
CA ILE A 48 -6.34 11.69 15.11
C ILE A 48 -5.59 11.34 13.82
N GLY A 49 -5.94 10.23 13.16
CA GLY A 49 -5.38 9.89 11.84
C GLY A 49 -3.92 9.46 11.86
N ARG A 50 -3.44 8.97 13.00
CA ARG A 50 -2.05 8.50 13.14
C ARG A 50 -1.83 7.09 12.64
N GLN A 51 -2.90 6.34 12.39
CA GLN A 51 -2.82 4.95 11.96
C GLN A 51 -3.58 4.73 10.66
N ALA A 52 -3.10 3.75 9.89
CA ALA A 52 -3.78 3.25 8.70
C ALA A 52 -3.48 1.78 8.46
N VAL A 53 -4.34 1.13 7.68
CA VAL A 53 -4.06 -0.14 7.02
C VAL A 53 -4.05 0.12 5.52
N MET A 54 -2.99 -0.36 4.86
CA MET A 54 -2.77 -0.24 3.42
C MET A 54 -2.57 -1.63 2.85
N ALA A 55 -3.22 -1.95 1.75
CA ALA A 55 -3.12 -3.27 1.14
C ALA A 55 -3.01 -3.18 -0.38
N TRP A 56 -2.10 -3.97 -0.94
CA TRP A 56 -1.88 -4.09 -2.37
C TRP A 56 -2.01 -5.55 -2.79
N ARG A 57 -2.72 -5.77 -3.89
CA ARG A 57 -2.75 -7.02 -4.63
C ARG A 57 -2.09 -6.76 -5.98
N VAL A 58 -1.01 -7.44 -6.25
CA VAL A 58 -0.35 -7.38 -7.55
C VAL A 58 -1.11 -8.32 -8.50
N ASP A 59 -1.64 -7.80 -9.58
CA ASP A 59 -2.27 -8.61 -10.61
C ASP A 59 -1.21 -9.16 -11.58
N SER A 60 -0.22 -8.33 -11.96
CA SER A 60 0.98 -8.77 -12.70
C SER A 60 2.12 -7.76 -12.61
N GLY A 61 3.34 -8.23 -12.81
CA GLY A 61 4.52 -7.39 -12.97
C GLY A 61 5.77 -7.94 -12.30
N VAL A 62 6.89 -7.28 -12.61
CA VAL A 62 8.22 -7.62 -12.08
C VAL A 62 8.75 -6.42 -11.30
N TYR A 63 9.16 -6.64 -10.06
CA TYR A 63 9.78 -5.64 -9.21
C TYR A 63 11.07 -6.20 -8.61
N ASP A 64 12.17 -5.46 -8.70
CA ASP A 64 13.50 -5.88 -8.22
C ASP A 64 13.91 -7.29 -8.73
N GLY A 65 13.63 -7.55 -10.02
CA GLY A 65 13.91 -8.82 -10.67
C GLY A 65 13.03 -10.00 -10.24
N GLN A 66 12.00 -9.77 -9.44
CA GLN A 66 11.07 -10.78 -8.95
C GLN A 66 9.70 -10.64 -9.60
N THR A 67 9.16 -11.71 -10.18
CA THR A 67 7.76 -11.77 -10.62
C THR A 67 6.86 -11.80 -9.39
N LEU A 68 5.90 -10.87 -9.32
CA LEU A 68 5.01 -10.71 -8.17
C LEU A 68 3.55 -11.07 -8.45
N ASP A 69 3.26 -11.67 -9.60
CA ASP A 69 1.92 -11.98 -10.09
C ASP A 69 1.07 -12.71 -9.04
N GLY A 70 -0.09 -12.17 -8.74
CA GLY A 70 -1.05 -12.72 -7.79
C GLY A 70 -0.64 -12.67 -6.31
N LEU A 71 0.51 -12.06 -6.00
CA LEU A 71 0.96 -11.89 -4.61
C LEU A 71 0.37 -10.63 -3.98
N ARG A 72 0.36 -10.60 -2.65
CA ARG A 72 -0.25 -9.55 -1.84
C ARG A 72 0.71 -9.07 -0.77
N VAL A 73 0.55 -7.80 -0.38
CA VAL A 73 1.23 -7.22 0.77
C VAL A 73 0.27 -6.29 1.51
N VAL A 74 0.33 -6.31 2.84
CA VAL A 74 -0.48 -5.44 3.70
C VAL A 74 0.44 -4.76 4.70
N ALA A 75 0.29 -3.45 4.88
CA ALA A 75 1.01 -2.67 5.87
C ALA A 75 0.02 -2.05 6.86
N ALA A 76 0.15 -2.39 8.14
CA ALA A 76 -0.43 -1.62 9.23
C ALA A 76 0.62 -0.58 9.65
N VAL A 77 0.24 0.70 9.65
CA VAL A 77 1.18 1.80 9.91
C VAL A 77 0.72 2.68 11.07
N SER A 78 1.68 3.23 11.81
CA SER A 78 1.45 4.18 12.88
C SER A 78 2.53 5.25 12.92
N GLY A 79 2.10 6.52 12.90
CA GLY A 79 2.97 7.69 13.01
C GLY A 79 2.83 8.41 14.36
N ASP A 80 3.78 9.27 14.66
CA ASP A 80 3.73 10.18 15.82
C ASP A 80 2.71 11.32 15.64
N ARG A 81 2.28 11.58 14.40
CA ARG A 81 1.29 12.60 14.02
C ARG A 81 0.29 12.05 13.01
N ASN A 82 -0.73 12.83 12.68
CA ASN A 82 -1.66 12.52 11.60
C ASN A 82 -0.90 12.31 10.28
N LEU A 83 -1.14 11.17 9.64
CA LEU A 83 -0.41 10.76 8.43
C LEU A 83 -0.66 11.67 7.22
N GLY A 84 -1.81 12.33 7.16
CA GLY A 84 -2.19 13.26 6.08
C GLY A 84 -2.00 14.75 6.42
N ILE A 85 -1.45 15.10 7.57
CA ILE A 85 -1.48 16.46 8.10
C ILE A 85 -0.79 17.51 7.21
N ARG A 86 0.20 17.09 6.41
CA ARG A 86 0.88 18.00 5.47
C ARG A 86 -0.10 18.61 4.45
N GLU A 87 -1.13 17.89 4.07
CA GLU A 87 -2.10 18.36 3.08
C GLU A 87 -2.98 19.50 3.60
N ILE A 88 -3.03 19.68 4.92
CA ILE A 88 -3.76 20.77 5.58
C ILE A 88 -2.83 21.78 6.27
N GLY A 89 -1.53 21.74 5.92
CA GLY A 89 -0.55 22.74 6.37
C GLY A 89 0.17 22.42 7.68
N GLY A 90 -0.03 21.21 8.24
CA GLY A 90 0.71 20.77 9.42
C GLY A 90 2.08 20.14 9.09
N GLU A 91 2.86 19.86 10.11
CA GLU A 91 4.15 19.19 9.97
C GLU A 91 3.98 17.69 9.76
N ALA A 92 4.73 17.12 8.82
CA ALA A 92 4.74 15.67 8.59
C ALA A 92 5.10 14.89 9.87
N PRO A 93 4.65 13.62 9.98
CA PRO A 93 5.16 12.73 11.00
C PRO A 93 6.69 12.65 10.94
N SER A 94 7.33 12.65 12.11
CA SER A 94 8.79 12.48 12.21
C SER A 94 9.20 11.04 11.90
N PHE A 95 8.30 10.11 12.16
CA PHE A 95 8.43 8.70 11.78
C PHE A 95 7.06 8.09 11.50
N VAL A 96 7.05 7.09 10.63
CA VAL A 96 5.91 6.20 10.40
C VAL A 96 6.41 4.76 10.42
N ARG A 97 6.05 4.03 11.47
CA ARG A 97 6.38 2.62 11.63
C ARG A 97 5.36 1.73 10.95
N ALA A 98 5.83 0.63 10.39
CA ALA A 98 4.98 -0.36 9.73
C ALA A 98 5.23 -1.78 10.26
N VAL A 99 4.16 -2.52 10.49
CA VAL A 99 4.13 -3.98 10.50
C VAL A 99 3.65 -4.41 9.13
N VAL A 100 4.49 -5.18 8.43
CA VAL A 100 4.20 -5.62 7.06
C VAL A 100 3.90 -7.11 7.04
N TYR A 101 2.75 -7.46 6.52
CA TYR A 101 2.35 -8.82 6.20
C TYR A 101 2.61 -9.07 4.72
N VAL A 102 3.33 -10.14 4.40
CA VAL A 102 3.62 -10.57 3.03
C VAL A 102 2.98 -11.92 2.77
N ASP A 103 2.58 -12.15 1.53
CA ASP A 103 1.96 -13.41 1.12
C ASP A 103 2.86 -14.60 1.51
N GLU A 104 2.33 -15.58 2.23
CA GLU A 104 3.09 -16.76 2.68
C GLU A 104 3.59 -17.62 1.52
N ARG A 105 2.93 -17.56 0.36
CA ARG A 105 3.32 -18.26 -0.87
C ARG A 105 4.57 -17.67 -1.53
N ALA A 106 4.95 -16.44 -1.14
CA ALA A 106 6.08 -15.74 -1.71
C ALA A 106 7.41 -16.37 -1.26
N THR A 107 8.36 -16.50 -2.17
CA THR A 107 9.76 -16.81 -1.86
C THR A 107 10.42 -15.67 -1.08
N ASP A 108 11.58 -15.91 -0.49
CA ASP A 108 12.31 -14.87 0.24
C ASP A 108 12.69 -13.67 -0.63
N GLY A 109 13.00 -13.88 -1.91
CA GLY A 109 13.23 -12.82 -2.89
C GLY A 109 11.98 -11.99 -3.12
N GLN A 110 10.85 -12.66 -3.38
CA GLN A 110 9.56 -12.01 -3.58
C GLN A 110 9.07 -11.26 -2.32
N ARG A 111 9.32 -11.78 -1.12
CA ARG A 111 8.98 -11.10 0.14
C ARG A 111 9.72 -9.77 0.27
N ARG A 112 11.02 -9.75 -0.01
CA ARG A 112 11.80 -8.50 -0.02
C ARG A 112 11.29 -7.53 -1.07
N ALA A 113 11.00 -8.02 -2.27
CA ALA A 113 10.44 -7.22 -3.35
C ALA A 113 9.07 -6.63 -2.98
N LEU A 114 8.16 -7.39 -2.36
CA LEU A 114 6.86 -6.91 -1.89
C LEU A 114 6.99 -5.79 -0.84
N VAL A 115 7.94 -5.92 0.09
CA VAL A 115 8.20 -4.87 1.10
C VAL A 115 8.72 -3.61 0.42
N GLY A 116 9.70 -3.73 -0.48
CA GLY A 116 10.23 -2.59 -1.24
C GLY A 116 9.17 -1.91 -2.09
N LEU A 117 8.35 -2.70 -2.79
CA LEU A 117 7.23 -2.19 -3.59
C LEU A 117 6.23 -1.40 -2.72
N ALA A 118 5.84 -1.92 -1.55
CA ALA A 118 4.94 -1.22 -0.64
C ALA A 118 5.52 0.11 -0.15
N GLN A 119 6.83 0.17 0.14
CA GLN A 119 7.51 1.40 0.52
C GLN A 119 7.54 2.43 -0.62
N GLU A 120 7.83 2.01 -1.84
CA GLU A 120 7.83 2.91 -3.00
C GLU A 120 6.41 3.37 -3.37
N LEU A 121 5.45 2.46 -3.45
CA LEU A 121 4.05 2.80 -3.72
C LEU A 121 3.47 3.75 -2.68
N SER A 122 3.88 3.63 -1.42
CA SER A 122 3.47 4.54 -0.34
C SER A 122 4.15 5.92 -0.39
N ARG A 123 4.89 6.23 -1.45
CA ARG A 123 5.56 7.52 -1.66
C ARG A 123 6.45 7.95 -0.49
N GLY A 124 7.11 6.98 0.16
CA GLY A 124 7.97 7.21 1.31
C GLY A 124 7.23 7.50 2.61
N LEU A 125 5.93 7.27 2.69
CA LEU A 125 5.18 7.37 3.95
C LEU A 125 5.74 6.40 5.00
N ILE A 126 6.04 5.15 4.61
CA ILE A 126 6.60 4.14 5.50
C ILE A 126 8.10 4.42 5.68
N THR A 127 8.47 4.98 6.83
CA THR A 127 9.88 5.32 7.12
C THR A 127 10.62 4.19 7.83
N GLU A 128 9.91 3.31 8.55
CA GLU A 128 10.50 2.22 9.31
C GLU A 128 9.62 0.96 9.24
N VAL A 129 10.16 -0.15 8.78
CA VAL A 129 9.50 -1.46 8.86
C VAL A 129 10.01 -2.18 10.10
N VAL A 130 9.17 -2.27 11.14
CA VAL A 130 9.55 -2.86 12.43
C VAL A 130 9.34 -4.37 12.49
N GLN A 131 8.48 -4.90 11.63
CA GLN A 131 8.19 -6.34 11.56
C GLN A 131 7.72 -6.72 10.16
N ILE A 132 8.20 -7.87 9.68
CA ILE A 132 7.72 -8.52 8.46
C ILE A 132 7.27 -9.92 8.83
N THR A 133 6.03 -10.29 8.45
CA THR A 133 5.46 -11.59 8.80
C THR A 133 4.80 -12.23 7.59
N PRO A 134 5.28 -13.38 7.11
CA PRO A 134 4.59 -14.17 6.10
C PRO A 134 3.30 -14.75 6.68
N VAL A 135 2.17 -14.51 5.99
CA VAL A 135 0.85 -15.00 6.39
C VAL A 135 -0.01 -15.28 5.15
N ALA A 136 -1.06 -16.09 5.32
CA ALA A 136 -2.13 -16.12 4.35
C ALA A 136 -2.80 -14.74 4.31
N ILE A 137 -2.86 -14.12 3.11
CA ILE A 137 -3.52 -12.84 2.90
C ILE A 137 -4.76 -13.06 2.05
N ARG A 138 -5.92 -12.72 2.59
CA ARG A 138 -7.17 -12.63 1.85
C ARG A 138 -7.33 -11.21 1.30
N PHE A 139 -7.70 -11.09 0.04
CA PHE A 139 -8.03 -9.82 -0.60
C PHE A 139 -9.18 -10.07 -1.57
N ASP A 140 -10.40 -9.83 -1.12
CA ASP A 140 -11.62 -10.03 -1.90
C ASP A 140 -12.12 -8.67 -2.36
N ASP A 141 -12.27 -8.52 -3.66
CA ASP A 141 -12.78 -7.32 -4.30
C ASP A 141 -14.05 -7.68 -5.07
N THR A 142 -15.19 -7.20 -4.59
CA THR A 142 -16.51 -7.39 -5.19
C THR A 142 -17.03 -6.07 -5.76
N ALA A 143 -18.23 -6.09 -6.36
CA ALA A 143 -18.88 -4.87 -6.84
C ALA A 143 -19.16 -3.85 -5.71
N GLU A 144 -19.44 -4.32 -4.48
CA GLU A 144 -19.90 -3.49 -3.37
C GLU A 144 -18.84 -3.26 -2.30
N THR A 145 -17.93 -4.22 -2.09
CA THR A 145 -16.98 -4.19 -0.98
C THR A 145 -15.60 -4.68 -1.38
N ILE A 146 -14.61 -4.20 -0.63
CA ILE A 146 -13.26 -4.77 -0.60
C ILE A 146 -13.00 -5.25 0.82
N ALA A 147 -12.61 -6.52 0.97
CA ALA A 147 -12.26 -7.12 2.26
C ALA A 147 -10.84 -7.65 2.23
N VAL A 148 -10.03 -7.27 3.23
CA VAL A 148 -8.64 -7.68 3.40
C VAL A 148 -8.46 -8.22 4.81
N GLU A 149 -7.84 -9.39 4.91
CA GLU A 149 -7.43 -10.00 6.18
C GLU A 149 -5.97 -10.44 6.06
N ALA A 150 -5.14 -10.05 7.00
CA ALA A 150 -3.73 -10.39 7.04
C ALA A 150 -3.22 -10.42 8.49
N GLY A 151 -2.96 -11.60 9.02
CA GLY A 151 -2.48 -11.76 10.39
C GLY A 151 -3.43 -11.11 11.41
N GLN A 152 -2.97 -10.02 12.04
CA GLN A 152 -3.73 -9.27 13.05
C GLN A 152 -4.29 -7.94 12.52
N SER A 153 -4.41 -7.81 11.21
CA SER A 153 -4.96 -6.65 10.51
C SER A 153 -6.21 -7.05 9.72
N GLN A 154 -7.26 -6.26 9.85
CA GLN A 154 -8.50 -6.43 9.12
C GLN A 154 -8.97 -5.10 8.55
N LEU A 155 -9.38 -5.12 7.28
CA LEU A 155 -9.95 -3.99 6.58
C LEU A 155 -11.14 -4.44 5.74
N THR A 156 -12.31 -3.85 5.95
CA THR A 156 -13.47 -4.03 5.07
C THR A 156 -14.01 -2.67 4.69
N VAL A 157 -14.08 -2.41 3.40
CA VAL A 157 -14.51 -1.14 2.82
C VAL A 157 -15.75 -1.36 1.97
N LYS A 158 -16.85 -0.64 2.27
CA LYS A 158 -17.97 -0.46 1.36
C LYS A 158 -17.56 0.58 0.33
N LYS A 159 -17.69 0.25 -0.94
CA LYS A 159 -17.38 1.16 -2.05
C LYS A 159 -18.38 2.30 -2.09
N GLY A 160 -17.85 3.52 -2.25
CA GLY A 160 -18.64 4.74 -2.21
C GLY A 160 -18.79 5.35 -0.81
N VAL A 161 -19.15 6.61 -0.79
CA VAL A 161 -19.47 7.39 0.41
C VAL A 161 -20.79 8.12 0.21
N GLU A 162 -21.63 8.12 1.23
CA GLU A 162 -22.82 8.96 1.24
C GLU A 162 -22.44 10.37 1.69
N HIS A 163 -22.73 11.35 0.87
CA HIS A 163 -22.50 12.76 1.21
C HIS A 163 -23.71 13.31 1.99
N GLY A 164 -23.49 13.62 3.25
CA GLY A 164 -24.38 14.50 3.99
C GLY A 164 -24.12 15.97 3.64
N PRO A 165 -25.01 16.90 4.05
CA PRO A 165 -24.77 18.32 3.87
C PRO A 165 -23.44 18.71 4.55
N ALA A 166 -22.53 19.32 3.76
CA ALA A 166 -21.24 19.74 4.27
C ALA A 166 -21.34 21.08 5.01
N CYS A 167 -20.73 21.17 6.18
CA CYS A 167 -20.52 22.44 6.87
C CYS A 167 -19.30 23.16 6.29
N GLY A 168 -19.51 24.15 5.43
CA GLY A 168 -18.44 25.00 4.91
C GLY A 168 -17.56 24.36 3.84
N ALA A 169 -16.41 24.97 3.56
CA ALA A 169 -15.43 24.45 2.62
C ALA A 169 -14.77 23.19 3.18
N MET A 170 -14.79 22.10 2.40
CA MET A 170 -14.15 20.83 2.75
C MET A 170 -12.87 20.68 1.95
N LYS A 171 -11.82 20.23 2.60
CA LYS A 171 -10.61 19.75 1.94
C LYS A 171 -10.60 18.23 1.94
N TRP A 172 -10.42 17.65 0.77
CA TRP A 172 -10.24 16.22 0.57
C TRP A 172 -8.75 15.89 0.57
N PHE A 173 -8.41 14.83 1.29
CA PHE A 173 -7.06 14.27 1.26
C PHE A 173 -6.85 13.39 0.03
N THR A 174 -5.60 13.08 -0.27
CA THR A 174 -5.21 12.15 -1.34
C THR A 174 -4.83 10.79 -0.77
N PRO A 175 -4.86 9.70 -1.57
CA PRO A 175 -4.38 8.39 -1.14
C PRO A 175 -2.91 8.43 -0.69
N PHE A 176 -2.54 7.58 0.25
CA PHE A 176 -1.15 7.39 0.66
C PHE A 176 -0.30 6.64 -0.38
N SER A 177 -0.93 5.99 -1.33
CA SER A 177 -0.27 5.21 -2.38
C SER A 177 -0.46 5.82 -3.76
N VAL A 178 0.36 5.36 -4.72
CA VAL A 178 0.11 5.54 -6.15
C VAL A 178 -1.18 4.81 -6.49
N VAL A 179 -2.17 5.53 -7.00
CA VAL A 179 -3.47 5.00 -7.42
C VAL A 179 -3.95 5.77 -8.62
N ASP A 180 -4.40 5.05 -9.64
CA ASP A 180 -5.04 5.60 -10.82
C ASP A 180 -6.52 5.80 -10.50
N SER A 181 -7.04 7.02 -10.68
CA SER A 181 -8.45 7.34 -10.45
C SER A 181 -8.99 6.86 -9.09
N PRO A 182 -8.46 7.35 -7.96
CA PRO A 182 -8.84 6.89 -6.64
C PRO A 182 -10.32 7.13 -6.35
N ALA A 183 -10.99 6.12 -5.81
CA ALA A 183 -12.36 6.20 -5.35
C ALA A 183 -12.43 6.19 -3.82
N LEU A 184 -13.51 6.76 -3.27
CA LEU A 184 -13.77 6.86 -1.84
C LEU A 184 -14.58 5.67 -1.34
N GLY A 185 -14.32 5.27 -0.10
CA GLY A 185 -15.06 4.22 0.58
C GLY A 185 -15.34 4.50 2.04
N THR A 186 -16.33 3.79 2.57
CA THR A 186 -16.68 3.80 3.98
C THR A 186 -16.20 2.50 4.62
N THR A 187 -15.44 2.59 5.71
CA THR A 187 -14.97 1.42 6.45
C THR A 187 -16.12 0.73 7.18
N LEU A 188 -16.27 -0.57 6.99
CA LEU A 188 -17.11 -1.45 7.81
C LEU A 188 -16.28 -2.08 8.94
N ALA A 189 -15.02 -2.41 8.65
CA ALA A 189 -14.00 -2.80 9.61
C ALA A 189 -12.67 -2.13 9.23
N HIS A 190 -11.94 -1.65 10.23
CA HIS A 190 -10.57 -1.15 10.10
C HIS A 190 -9.86 -1.36 11.42
N GLU A 191 -9.09 -2.42 11.51
CA GLU A 191 -8.56 -2.92 12.77
C GLU A 191 -7.12 -3.37 12.66
N PHE A 192 -6.39 -3.14 13.74
CA PHE A 192 -5.09 -3.73 13.99
C PHE A 192 -4.96 -4.06 15.48
N SER A 193 -4.73 -5.33 15.79
CA SER A 193 -4.57 -5.84 17.16
C SER A 193 -3.16 -6.38 17.42
N GLY A 194 -2.24 -6.23 16.47
CA GLY A 194 -0.90 -6.77 16.51
C GLY A 194 0.05 -6.08 17.49
N ARG A 195 1.29 -6.55 17.48
CA ARG A 195 2.41 -5.96 18.22
C ARG A 195 3.31 -5.19 17.27
N GLY A 196 4.23 -4.39 17.79
CA GLY A 196 5.30 -3.70 17.04
C GLY A 196 5.02 -2.24 16.74
N LEU A 197 3.75 -1.79 16.80
CA LEU A 197 3.42 -0.38 16.53
C LEU A 197 3.15 0.45 17.79
N ASP A 198 3.20 -0.15 18.98
CA ASP A 198 2.78 0.46 20.25
C ASP A 198 1.35 1.06 20.19
N ALA A 199 0.55 0.59 19.23
CA ALA A 199 -0.80 1.04 18.96
C ALA A 199 -1.67 -0.16 18.54
N ARG A 200 -2.92 -0.11 18.96
CA ARG A 200 -4.00 -0.98 18.48
C ARG A 200 -5.20 -0.10 18.19
N TRP A 201 -5.97 -0.43 17.17
CA TRP A 201 -7.15 0.37 16.83
C TRP A 201 -8.27 -0.47 16.26
N SER A 202 -9.47 0.06 16.40
CA SER A 202 -10.66 -0.34 15.68
C SER A 202 -11.41 0.94 15.32
N ALA A 203 -11.59 1.20 14.03
CA ALA A 203 -12.17 2.42 13.50
C ALA A 203 -13.20 2.14 12.40
N PRO A 204 -14.30 1.44 12.70
CA PRO A 204 -15.36 1.16 11.74
C PRO A 204 -16.22 2.40 11.45
N ASN A 205 -17.07 2.31 10.41
CA ASN A 205 -18.10 3.27 10.05
C ASN A 205 -17.57 4.69 9.81
N ARG A 206 -16.40 4.81 9.16
CA ARG A 206 -15.77 6.08 8.80
C ARG A 206 -15.67 6.23 7.28
N LYS A 207 -15.82 7.45 6.79
CA LYS A 207 -15.51 7.84 5.41
C LYS A 207 -14.01 8.05 5.29
N SER A 208 -13.24 7.00 5.45
CA SER A 208 -11.79 7.05 5.70
C SER A 208 -10.96 6.20 4.74
N ALA A 209 -11.58 5.66 3.70
CA ALA A 209 -10.91 4.76 2.78
C ALA A 209 -10.76 5.36 1.38
N PHE A 210 -9.62 5.01 0.75
CA PHE A 210 -9.42 5.11 -0.69
C PHE A 210 -9.16 3.73 -1.27
N PHE A 211 -9.56 3.54 -2.53
CA PHE A 211 -9.24 2.33 -3.28
C PHE A 211 -9.16 2.63 -4.79
N GLY A 212 -8.53 1.75 -5.54
CA GLY A 212 -8.44 1.82 -6.99
C GLY A 212 -7.32 0.95 -7.55
N ALA A 213 -7.19 0.94 -8.86
CA ALA A 213 -6.08 0.30 -9.54
C ALA A 213 -4.80 1.12 -9.38
N PHE A 214 -3.65 0.47 -9.47
CA PHE A 214 -2.36 1.14 -9.60
C PHE A 214 -1.59 0.57 -10.79
N SER A 215 -0.78 1.44 -11.40
CA SER A 215 0.24 1.08 -12.37
C SER A 215 1.54 1.78 -11.96
N PHE A 216 2.60 1.01 -11.80
CA PHE A 216 3.88 1.49 -11.31
C PHE A 216 5.04 0.98 -12.17
N GLU A 217 5.76 1.89 -12.80
CA GLU A 217 7.00 1.58 -13.50
C GLU A 217 8.16 1.64 -12.49
N ALA A 218 8.72 0.48 -12.15
CA ALA A 218 9.91 0.43 -11.35
C ALA A 218 11.09 0.97 -12.19
N GLU A 219 11.75 2.02 -11.72
CA GLU A 219 13.02 2.42 -12.33
C GLU A 219 14.02 1.26 -12.22
N ALA A 220 14.61 0.87 -13.36
CA ALA A 220 15.65 -0.13 -13.36
C ALA A 220 16.82 0.38 -12.50
N ARG A 221 16.97 -0.16 -11.29
CA ARG A 221 18.14 0.14 -10.45
C ARG A 221 19.35 -0.37 -11.19
N SER A 222 20.15 0.52 -11.78
CA SER A 222 21.44 0.18 -12.33
C SER A 222 22.31 -0.37 -11.19
N SER A 223 22.58 -1.68 -11.24
CA SER A 223 23.58 -2.29 -10.37
C SER A 223 24.95 -1.70 -10.71
N ASN A 224 25.41 -0.81 -9.86
CA ASN A 224 26.79 -0.30 -9.88
C ASN A 224 27.69 -1.27 -9.12
#